data_58edf11a802842a24a408da400f32a23
#
_entry.id   58edf11a802842a24a408da400f32a23
#
_cell.length_a   1.000
_cell.length_b   1.000
_cell.length_c   1.000
_cell.angle_alpha   90.00
_cell.angle_beta   90.00
_cell.angle_gamma   90.00
#
_symmetry.space_group_name_H-M   'P 1'
#
loop_
_entity.id
_entity.type
_entity.pdbx_description
1 polymer ?
#
loop_
_entity_poly.entity_id
_entity_poly.type
_entity_poly.pdbx_seq_one_letter_code
_entity_poly.pdbx_strand_id
1 'polypeptide(L)'
;MQYICKKNKMTNLIVGTVAFDAIETPYGKTDKIVGGAATYISLAASFFTEKLNLVSVVGGDFPKSAIKMLHDHNVDTAGLQIKESEKTFFWSGRYHNNMNSRDTLETQLNVLETFDPIVPKQFSDSDFLMLGNLVPSVQQKVLDQMTKKPKLIVLDTMNFWMDHFLD
;
A
#
# COMPACT_ATOMS: atom_id res chain seq x y z
N MET A 1 -25.28 5.69 22.87
CA MET A 1 -25.64 6.30 21.58
C MET A 1 -24.61 5.84 20.57
N GLN A 2 -24.93 4.77 19.79
CA GLN A 2 -24.01 4.22 18.79
C GLN A 2 -24.11 5.09 17.56
N TYR A 3 -23.09 5.90 17.27
CA TYR A 3 -22.93 6.53 15.97
C TYR A 3 -22.59 5.43 14.96
N ILE A 4 -23.61 4.89 14.31
CA ILE A 4 -23.40 4.05 13.11
C ILE A 4 -23.00 5.02 12.00
N CYS A 5 -21.70 5.17 11.79
CA CYS A 5 -21.18 5.87 10.63
C CYS A 5 -21.67 5.12 9.38
N LYS A 6 -22.59 5.73 8.62
CA LYS A 6 -23.13 5.14 7.39
C LYS A 6 -21.97 5.08 6.40
N LYS A 7 -21.42 3.90 6.16
CA LYS A 7 -20.31 3.70 5.24
C LYS A 7 -20.66 4.24 3.85
N ASN A 8 -19.70 4.94 3.25
CA ASN A 8 -19.84 5.50 1.93
C ASN A 8 -19.86 4.39 0.85
N LYS A 9 -20.70 4.53 -0.17
CA LYS A 9 -20.77 3.59 -1.30
C LYS A 9 -19.79 3.93 -2.43
N MET A 10 -19.04 5.04 -2.31
CA MET A 10 -18.04 5.42 -3.30
C MET A 10 -16.88 4.44 -3.34
N THR A 11 -16.40 4.18 -4.55
CA THR A 11 -15.30 3.25 -4.80
C THR A 11 -13.96 3.93 -4.57
N ASN A 12 -13.04 3.23 -3.90
CA ASN A 12 -11.72 3.73 -3.57
C ASN A 12 -10.68 2.77 -4.15
N LEU A 13 -9.78 3.28 -4.97
CA LEU A 13 -8.60 2.57 -5.43
C LEU A 13 -7.40 2.97 -4.58
N ILE A 14 -6.77 2.00 -3.97
CA ILE A 14 -5.56 2.15 -3.18
C ILE A 14 -4.43 1.45 -3.92
N VAL A 15 -3.38 2.19 -4.20
CA VAL A 15 -2.16 1.67 -4.83
C VAL A 15 -0.99 1.96 -3.92
N GLY A 16 -0.14 0.98 -3.67
CA GLY A 16 0.99 1.15 -2.77
C GLY A 16 1.62 -0.18 -2.40
N THR A 17 2.56 -0.15 -1.47
CA THR A 17 3.24 -1.36 -1.01
C THR A 17 2.35 -2.20 -0.10
N VAL A 18 2.33 -3.51 -0.37
CA VAL A 18 2.00 -4.57 0.57
C VAL A 18 3.33 -5.28 0.85
N ALA A 19 3.77 -5.32 2.09
CA ALA A 19 5.17 -5.54 2.39
C ALA A 19 5.38 -6.32 3.69
N PHE A 20 6.66 -6.60 3.96
CA PHE A 20 7.12 -6.95 5.30
C PHE A 20 7.96 -5.83 5.88
N ASP A 21 7.78 -5.56 7.15
CA ASP A 21 8.59 -4.64 7.94
C ASP A 21 9.23 -5.35 9.14
N ALA A 22 10.41 -4.88 9.55
CA ALA A 22 11.02 -5.18 10.84
C ALA A 22 11.38 -3.87 11.54
N ILE A 23 10.87 -3.70 12.74
CA ILE A 23 10.96 -2.42 13.46
C ILE A 23 11.68 -2.61 14.78
N GLU A 24 12.70 -1.80 15.01
CA GLU A 24 13.39 -1.67 16.28
C GLU A 24 13.08 -0.29 16.88
N THR A 25 12.76 -0.27 18.17
CA THR A 25 12.49 0.94 18.93
C THR A 25 13.18 0.84 20.29
N PRO A 26 13.31 1.93 21.06
CA PRO A 26 13.78 1.87 22.43
C PRO A 26 12.95 0.98 23.36
N TYR A 27 11.73 0.64 22.95
CA TYR A 27 10.76 -0.11 23.75
C TYR A 27 10.62 -1.58 23.34
N GLY A 28 11.23 -1.97 22.22
CA GLY A 28 11.16 -3.33 21.73
C GLY A 28 11.49 -3.47 20.26
N LYS A 29 11.54 -4.71 19.82
CA LYS A 29 11.86 -5.07 18.44
C LYS A 29 10.84 -6.08 17.92
N THR A 30 10.47 -5.90 16.65
CA THR A 30 9.71 -6.91 15.90
C THR A 30 10.63 -7.54 14.86
N ASP A 31 10.36 -8.80 14.59
CA ASP A 31 10.87 -9.45 13.38
C ASP A 31 9.97 -9.10 12.19
N LYS A 32 9.98 -9.93 11.17
CA LYS A 32 9.21 -9.77 9.94
C LYS A 32 7.70 -9.76 10.21
N ILE A 33 7.07 -8.60 10.12
CA ILE A 33 5.62 -8.39 10.27
C ILE A 33 5.02 -7.89 8.95
N VAL A 34 3.71 -8.09 8.77
CA VAL A 34 2.99 -7.53 7.64
C VAL A 34 2.93 -6.02 7.77
N GLY A 35 3.34 -5.33 6.73
CA GLY A 35 3.44 -3.88 6.63
C GLY A 35 3.10 -3.35 5.24
N GLY A 36 3.66 -2.20 4.92
CA GLY A 36 3.44 -1.51 3.66
C GLY A 36 2.30 -0.50 3.69
N ALA A 37 2.47 0.60 2.96
CA ALA A 37 1.54 1.73 2.95
C ALA A 37 0.11 1.32 2.56
N ALA A 38 -0.05 0.52 1.48
CA ALA A 38 -1.36 0.11 1.02
C ALA A 38 -2.09 -0.81 2.00
N THR A 39 -1.37 -1.64 2.76
CA THR A 39 -1.96 -2.47 3.82
C THR A 39 -2.63 -1.59 4.87
N TYR A 40 -1.89 -0.62 5.42
CA TYR A 40 -2.40 0.25 6.48
C TYR A 40 -3.50 1.19 5.98
N ILE A 41 -3.34 1.77 4.78
CA ILE A 41 -4.35 2.62 4.15
C ILE A 41 -5.65 1.83 3.96
N SER A 42 -5.57 0.60 3.42
CA SER A 42 -6.74 -0.25 3.18
C SER A 42 -7.47 -0.58 4.49
N LEU A 43 -6.73 -1.01 5.51
CA LEU A 43 -7.31 -1.34 6.81
C LEU A 43 -7.94 -0.10 7.46
N ALA A 44 -7.28 1.04 7.47
CA ALA A 44 -7.82 2.28 8.02
C ALA A 44 -9.09 2.71 7.27
N ALA A 45 -9.06 2.70 5.94
CA ALA A 45 -10.21 3.08 5.10
C ALA A 45 -11.41 2.15 5.26
N SER A 46 -11.20 0.87 5.60
CA SER A 46 -12.26 -0.12 5.77
C SER A 46 -13.26 0.22 6.88
N PHE A 47 -12.89 1.09 7.81
CA PHE A 47 -13.80 1.60 8.84
C PHE A 47 -14.78 2.64 8.31
N PHE A 48 -14.50 3.26 7.16
CA PHE A 48 -15.25 4.40 6.62
C PHE A 48 -15.97 4.11 5.30
N THR A 49 -15.53 3.08 4.56
CA THR A 49 -16.08 2.73 3.26
C THR A 49 -16.28 1.22 3.11
N GLU A 50 -17.17 0.82 2.18
CA GLU A 50 -17.45 -0.59 1.90
C GLU A 50 -16.75 -1.11 0.65
N LYS A 51 -16.23 -0.21 -0.21
CA LYS A 51 -15.65 -0.56 -1.50
C LYS A 51 -14.21 -0.10 -1.58
N LEU A 52 -13.31 -1.00 -1.31
CA LEU A 52 -11.87 -0.81 -1.36
C LEU A 52 -11.27 -1.74 -2.39
N ASN A 53 -10.55 -1.18 -3.33
CA ASN A 53 -9.86 -1.88 -4.40
C ASN A 53 -8.35 -1.71 -4.16
N LEU A 54 -7.58 -2.77 -4.24
CA LEU A 54 -6.15 -2.76 -4.00
C LEU A 54 -5.38 -3.13 -5.28
N VAL A 55 -4.40 -2.30 -5.64
CA VAL A 55 -3.37 -2.62 -6.63
C VAL A 55 -2.00 -2.60 -5.95
N SER A 56 -1.32 -3.72 -5.98
CA SER A 56 0.00 -3.91 -5.37
C SER A 56 0.68 -5.15 -5.94
N VAL A 57 1.85 -5.51 -5.39
CA VAL A 57 2.58 -6.72 -5.72
C VAL A 57 3.17 -7.34 -4.47
N VAL A 58 3.13 -8.68 -4.41
CA VAL A 58 3.79 -9.47 -3.35
C VAL A 58 4.48 -10.69 -3.97
N GLY A 59 5.42 -11.26 -3.24
CA GLY A 59 6.06 -12.53 -3.59
C GLY A 59 5.27 -13.75 -3.13
N GLY A 60 5.71 -14.93 -3.54
CA GLY A 60 5.14 -16.20 -3.09
C GLY A 60 5.34 -16.49 -1.60
N ASP A 61 6.20 -15.73 -0.93
CA ASP A 61 6.43 -15.80 0.52
C ASP A 61 5.40 -15.02 1.34
N PHE A 62 4.47 -14.28 0.70
CA PHE A 62 3.48 -13.49 1.41
C PHE A 62 2.36 -14.38 1.98
N PRO A 63 2.01 -14.27 3.27
CA PRO A 63 1.12 -15.22 3.91
C PRO A 63 -0.33 -15.06 3.40
N LYS A 64 -0.94 -16.17 3.02
CA LYS A 64 -2.37 -16.23 2.63
C LYS A 64 -3.31 -15.70 3.72
N SER A 65 -2.92 -15.83 4.98
CA SER A 65 -3.67 -15.28 6.12
C SER A 65 -3.72 -13.75 6.09
N ALA A 66 -2.67 -13.08 5.61
CA ALA A 66 -2.67 -11.62 5.45
C ALA A 66 -3.56 -11.18 4.28
N ILE A 67 -3.58 -11.92 3.18
CA ILE A 67 -4.53 -11.66 2.09
C ILE A 67 -5.97 -11.87 2.58
N LYS A 68 -6.21 -12.95 3.35
CA LYS A 68 -7.52 -13.18 3.97
C LYS A 68 -7.93 -12.03 4.90
N MET A 69 -7.01 -11.50 5.69
CA MET A 69 -7.28 -10.33 6.55
C MET A 69 -7.75 -9.12 5.74
N LEU A 70 -7.15 -8.85 4.59
CA LEU A 70 -7.61 -7.78 3.69
C LEU A 70 -9.04 -8.05 3.19
N HIS A 71 -9.35 -9.27 2.78
CA HIS A 71 -10.70 -9.66 2.35
C HIS A 71 -11.72 -9.52 3.49
N ASP A 72 -11.37 -9.92 4.71
CA ASP A 72 -12.24 -9.80 5.89
C ASP A 72 -12.57 -8.30 6.19
N HIS A 73 -11.74 -7.38 5.70
CA HIS A 73 -11.96 -5.93 5.76
C HIS A 73 -12.55 -5.33 4.47
N ASN A 74 -13.17 -6.17 3.61
CA ASN A 74 -13.81 -5.78 2.36
C ASN A 74 -12.86 -5.12 1.34
N VAL A 75 -11.59 -5.49 1.34
CA VAL A 75 -10.62 -5.07 0.34
C VAL A 75 -10.63 -6.07 -0.81
N ASP A 76 -10.98 -5.62 -2.00
CA ASP A 76 -10.87 -6.41 -3.24
C ASP A 76 -9.40 -6.41 -3.70
N THR A 77 -8.82 -7.59 -3.71
CA THR A 77 -7.41 -7.82 -4.07
C THR A 77 -7.22 -8.31 -5.52
N ALA A 78 -8.21 -8.14 -6.41
CA ALA A 78 -8.09 -8.54 -7.81
C ALA A 78 -6.93 -7.83 -8.55
N GLY A 79 -6.45 -6.71 -8.02
CA GLY A 79 -5.27 -6.00 -8.51
C GLY A 79 -3.97 -6.34 -7.77
N LEU A 80 -3.99 -7.28 -6.84
CA LEU A 80 -2.78 -7.75 -6.16
C LEU A 80 -2.07 -8.81 -7.02
N GLN A 81 -0.91 -8.44 -7.56
CA GLN A 81 -0.06 -9.36 -8.31
C GLN A 81 0.71 -10.24 -7.33
N ILE A 82 0.73 -11.56 -7.57
CA ILE A 82 1.53 -12.51 -6.78
C ILE A 82 2.59 -13.09 -7.70
N LYS A 83 3.87 -12.81 -7.41
CA LYS A 83 5.02 -13.35 -8.12
C LYS A 83 5.59 -14.53 -7.35
N GLU A 84 5.10 -15.73 -7.65
CA GLU A 84 5.37 -16.95 -6.88
C GLU A 84 6.86 -17.29 -6.71
N SER A 85 7.72 -16.93 -7.67
CA SER A 85 9.16 -17.22 -7.65
C SER A 85 10.00 -16.12 -6.96
N GLU A 86 9.40 -15.01 -6.60
CA GLU A 86 10.09 -13.86 -6.02
C GLU A 86 9.71 -13.68 -4.55
N LYS A 87 10.45 -12.83 -3.82
CA LYS A 87 10.16 -12.45 -2.45
C LYS A 87 9.38 -11.14 -2.39
N THR A 88 8.58 -10.99 -1.36
CA THR A 88 7.89 -9.74 -1.04
C THR A 88 8.90 -8.65 -0.63
N PHE A 89 8.61 -7.40 -0.95
CA PHE A 89 9.37 -6.24 -0.48
C PHE A 89 9.52 -6.28 1.05
N PHE A 90 10.73 -5.98 1.50
CA PHE A 90 11.07 -5.95 2.93
C PHE A 90 11.82 -4.67 3.27
N TRP A 91 11.41 -4.06 4.38
CA TRP A 91 12.10 -2.92 4.97
C TRP A 91 12.36 -3.15 6.45
N SER A 92 13.53 -2.72 6.93
CA SER A 92 13.87 -2.72 8.35
C SER A 92 14.36 -1.36 8.78
N GLY A 93 13.88 -0.88 9.92
CA GLY A 93 14.26 0.41 10.47
C GLY A 93 14.35 0.44 11.98
N ARG A 94 15.20 1.36 12.47
CA ARG A 94 15.36 1.66 13.89
C ARG A 94 14.89 3.06 14.19
N TYR A 95 13.89 3.18 15.05
CA TYR A 95 13.40 4.45 15.57
C TYR A 95 14.23 4.93 16.74
N HIS A 96 14.52 6.22 16.79
CA HIS A 96 15.24 6.87 17.88
C HIS A 96 14.32 7.12 19.09
N ASN A 97 14.92 7.57 20.23
CA ASN A 97 14.18 7.78 21.48
C ASN A 97 12.98 8.75 21.36
N ASN A 98 13.06 9.70 20.44
CA ASN A 98 11.97 10.65 20.17
C ASN A 98 10.84 10.08 19.30
N MET A 99 10.99 8.87 18.76
CA MET A 99 10.06 8.19 17.83
C MET A 99 9.73 8.97 16.54
N ASN A 100 10.36 10.13 16.32
CA ASN A 100 10.12 10.96 15.13
C ASN A 100 11.19 10.77 14.04
N SER A 101 12.37 10.33 14.44
CA SER A 101 13.46 10.03 13.52
C SER A 101 13.76 8.53 13.51
N ARG A 102 14.20 8.04 12.36
CA ARG A 102 14.55 6.63 12.16
C ARG A 102 15.73 6.51 11.22
N ASP A 103 16.47 5.43 11.38
CA ASP A 103 17.48 4.94 10.44
C ASP A 103 16.91 3.76 9.67
N THR A 104 17.13 3.73 8.36
CA THR A 104 16.90 2.52 7.57
C THR A 104 18.08 1.58 7.80
N LEU A 105 17.79 0.37 8.26
CA LEU A 105 18.79 -0.67 8.48
C LEU A 105 18.96 -1.54 7.23
N GLU A 106 17.85 -1.87 6.58
CA GLU A 106 17.84 -2.72 5.40
C GLU A 106 16.64 -2.41 4.49
N THR A 107 16.84 -2.51 3.18
CA THR A 107 15.79 -2.46 2.17
C THR A 107 16.04 -3.55 1.14
N GLN A 108 15.10 -4.46 0.95
CA GLN A 108 15.11 -5.47 -0.09
C GLN A 108 13.93 -5.18 -1.03
N LEU A 109 14.22 -4.65 -2.22
CA LEU A 109 13.18 -4.27 -3.19
C LEU A 109 12.39 -5.49 -3.68
N ASN A 110 13.08 -6.60 -3.99
CA ASN A 110 12.45 -7.86 -4.41
C ASN A 110 11.40 -7.60 -5.52
N VAL A 111 10.16 -8.09 -5.37
CA VAL A 111 9.07 -7.88 -6.35
C VAL A 111 8.80 -6.42 -6.70
N LEU A 112 9.15 -5.48 -5.82
CA LEU A 112 8.90 -4.06 -6.03
C LEU A 112 9.84 -3.45 -7.08
N GLU A 113 11.04 -4.01 -7.25
CA GLU A 113 12.04 -3.52 -8.21
C GLU A 113 11.51 -3.55 -9.65
N THR A 114 10.72 -4.56 -9.99
CA THR A 114 10.14 -4.76 -11.32
C THR A 114 8.62 -4.60 -11.34
N PHE A 115 8.08 -3.91 -10.35
CA PHE A 115 6.64 -3.73 -10.26
C PHE A 115 6.10 -2.83 -11.37
N ASP A 116 5.28 -3.42 -12.22
CA ASP A 116 4.50 -2.72 -13.25
C ASP A 116 3.01 -2.84 -12.88
N PRO A 117 2.38 -1.73 -12.44
CA PRO A 117 1.02 -1.79 -11.93
C PRO A 117 0.02 -2.07 -13.06
N ILE A 118 -0.86 -3.03 -12.82
CA ILE A 118 -1.99 -3.33 -13.70
C ILE A 118 -3.26 -2.99 -12.93
N VAL A 119 -3.98 -1.97 -13.39
CA VAL A 119 -5.28 -1.60 -12.84
C VAL A 119 -6.37 -2.44 -13.49
N PRO A 120 -7.04 -3.34 -12.74
CA PRO A 120 -8.16 -4.09 -13.28
C PRO A 120 -9.24 -3.16 -13.83
N LYS A 121 -9.87 -3.52 -14.95
CA LYS A 121 -10.87 -2.69 -15.63
C LYS A 121 -11.98 -2.22 -14.67
N GLN A 122 -12.42 -3.09 -13.76
CA GLN A 122 -13.44 -2.75 -12.77
C GLN A 122 -12.99 -1.77 -11.69
N PHE A 123 -11.69 -1.43 -11.62
CA PHE A 123 -11.13 -0.46 -10.67
C PHE A 123 -10.81 0.88 -11.33
N SER A 124 -10.72 0.91 -12.68
CA SER A 124 -10.23 2.06 -13.44
C SER A 124 -11.19 3.27 -13.45
N ASP A 125 -12.43 3.12 -12.96
CA ASP A 125 -13.42 4.21 -12.81
C ASP A 125 -13.68 4.60 -11.35
N SER A 126 -12.79 4.22 -10.43
CA SER A 126 -12.93 4.51 -8.99
C SER A 126 -13.14 5.99 -8.71
N ASP A 127 -13.99 6.30 -7.73
CA ASP A 127 -14.33 7.68 -7.36
C ASP A 127 -13.16 8.40 -6.67
N PHE A 128 -12.38 7.66 -5.88
CA PHE A 128 -11.20 8.16 -5.18
C PHE A 128 -9.98 7.30 -5.51
N LEU A 129 -8.83 7.94 -5.63
CA LEU A 129 -7.55 7.29 -5.87
C LEU A 129 -6.56 7.71 -4.78
N MET A 130 -5.99 6.73 -4.06
CA MET A 130 -4.89 6.91 -3.13
C MET A 130 -3.64 6.26 -3.71
N LEU A 131 -2.66 7.07 -4.05
CA LEU A 131 -1.34 6.66 -4.51
C LEU A 131 -0.39 6.68 -3.30
N GLY A 132 -0.20 5.52 -2.70
CA GLY A 132 0.75 5.33 -1.60
C GLY A 132 2.20 5.49 -2.07
N ASN A 133 3.11 5.53 -1.11
CA ASN A 133 4.52 5.78 -1.33
C ASN A 133 5.16 4.73 -2.26
N LEU A 134 5.36 5.13 -3.51
CA LEU A 134 5.99 4.37 -4.60
C LEU A 134 6.82 5.35 -5.46
N VAL A 135 7.67 4.81 -6.32
CA VAL A 135 8.39 5.63 -7.30
C VAL A 135 7.39 6.40 -8.18
N PRO A 136 7.63 7.70 -8.49
CA PRO A 136 6.67 8.54 -9.21
C PRO A 136 6.21 7.97 -10.55
N SER A 137 7.11 7.28 -11.28
CA SER A 137 6.76 6.65 -12.56
C SER A 137 5.71 5.54 -12.43
N VAL A 138 5.70 4.79 -11.32
CA VAL A 138 4.67 3.78 -11.03
C VAL A 138 3.34 4.47 -10.69
N GLN A 139 3.38 5.56 -9.92
CA GLN A 139 2.18 6.34 -9.60
C GLN A 139 1.57 6.95 -10.87
N GLN A 140 2.40 7.48 -11.78
CA GLN A 140 1.95 8.00 -13.08
C GLN A 140 1.30 6.92 -13.94
N LYS A 141 1.92 5.73 -14.05
CA LYS A 141 1.33 4.60 -14.79
C LYS A 141 -0.06 4.21 -14.30
N VAL A 142 -0.35 4.35 -13.01
CA VAL A 142 -1.69 4.11 -12.47
C VAL A 142 -2.66 5.18 -12.95
N LEU A 143 -2.26 6.46 -12.90
CA LEU A 143 -3.09 7.57 -13.39
C LEU A 143 -3.46 7.40 -14.86
N ASP A 144 -2.50 6.97 -15.69
CA ASP A 144 -2.70 6.75 -17.13
C ASP A 144 -3.70 5.62 -17.45
N GLN A 145 -3.92 4.70 -16.50
CA GLN A 145 -4.88 3.60 -16.63
C GLN A 145 -6.29 3.94 -16.13
N MET A 146 -6.49 5.12 -15.51
CA MET A 146 -7.81 5.52 -15.05
C MET A 146 -8.69 5.92 -16.25
N THR A 147 -9.84 5.26 -16.40
CA THR A 147 -10.80 5.56 -17.50
C THR A 147 -11.71 6.72 -17.18
N LYS A 148 -11.80 7.09 -15.89
CA LYS A 148 -12.55 8.24 -15.39
C LYS A 148 -11.66 9.01 -14.42
N LYS A 149 -11.67 10.35 -14.52
CA LYS A 149 -10.96 11.19 -13.55
C LYS A 149 -11.58 11.01 -12.15
N PRO A 150 -10.81 10.55 -11.16
CA PRO A 150 -11.28 10.47 -9.78
C PRO A 150 -11.71 11.84 -9.24
N LYS A 151 -12.68 11.86 -8.33
CA LYS A 151 -13.14 13.07 -7.64
C LYS A 151 -12.05 13.66 -6.74
N LEU A 152 -11.21 12.79 -6.18
CA LEU A 152 -10.05 13.15 -5.38
C LEU A 152 -8.93 12.16 -5.67
N ILE A 153 -7.73 12.70 -5.85
CA ILE A 153 -6.48 11.97 -5.94
C ILE A 153 -5.62 12.42 -4.76
N VAL A 154 -5.19 11.47 -3.96
CA VAL A 154 -4.25 11.70 -2.86
C VAL A 154 -2.96 10.98 -3.18
N LEU A 155 -1.84 11.67 -3.03
CA LEU A 155 -0.51 11.14 -3.28
C LEU A 155 0.31 11.19 -1.99
N ASP A 156 0.92 10.08 -1.64
CA ASP A 156 1.93 9.97 -0.59
C ASP A 156 3.32 9.85 -1.23
N THR A 157 4.29 10.55 -0.65
CA THR A 157 5.68 10.56 -1.11
C THR A 157 6.64 10.60 0.08
N MET A 158 7.92 10.55 -0.20
CA MET A 158 8.98 10.66 0.81
C MET A 158 10.17 11.46 0.29
N ASN A 159 11.04 11.86 1.21
CA ASN A 159 12.25 12.64 0.90
C ASN A 159 13.09 12.03 -0.23
N PHE A 160 13.27 10.71 -0.26
CA PHE A 160 14.05 10.04 -1.30
C PHE A 160 13.50 10.36 -2.71
N TRP A 161 12.18 10.31 -2.90
CA TRP A 161 11.57 10.64 -4.20
C TRP A 161 11.66 12.13 -4.49
N MET A 162 11.46 12.97 -3.48
CA MET A 162 11.59 14.43 -3.62
C MET A 162 13.02 14.87 -3.95
N ASP A 163 14.03 14.19 -3.45
CA ASP A 163 15.43 14.52 -3.67
C ASP A 163 15.95 14.05 -5.04
N HIS A 164 15.33 13.01 -5.63
CA HIS A 164 15.87 12.35 -6.84
C HIS A 164 14.95 12.36 -8.06
N PHE A 165 13.69 12.81 -7.93
CA PHE A 165 12.66 12.75 -8.98
C PHE A 165 11.82 14.03 -9.02
N LEU A 166 12.46 15.20 -8.94
CA LEU A 166 11.79 16.52 -8.99
C LEU A 166 11.49 17.02 -10.41
N ASP A 167 12.01 16.38 -11.44
CA ASP A 167 11.89 16.81 -12.85
C ASP A 167 10.56 16.43 -13.47
#